data_458fd8274c54cca8b7959f80fd7c52d5
#
_entry.id   458fd8274c54cca8b7959f80fd7c52d5
#
_cell.length_a   1.000
_cell.length_b   1.000
_cell.length_c   1.000
_cell.angle_alpha   90.00
_cell.angle_beta   90.00
_cell.angle_gamma   90.00
#
_symmetry.space_group_name_H-M   'P 1'
#
loop_
_entity.id
_entity.type
_entity.pdbx_description
1 polymer ?
#
loop_
_entity_poly.entity_id
_entity_poly.type
_entity_poly.pdbx_seq_one_letter_code
_entity_poly.pdbx_strand_id
1 'polypeptide(L)'
;MKKRFNVLVTRRLHRSALDELGKRCNVLLHTGKIPIPKKNLINKIKDMDGLICHPYDTIDEEVIINAKNLKAISTFSVGFDHIDVKFAKSQKIKIGYTPEVLTNATAELTIGLILDVLRRISEGDRIVRNKKWNQIFGAYDYTGTEVAGKTIGIIGMGRIG
;
A
#
# COMPACT_ATOMS: atom_id res chain seq x y z
N MET A 1 -5.94 -37.15 0.00
CA MET A 1 -5.43 -35.83 0.46
C MET A 1 -6.02 -34.73 -0.41
N LYS A 2 -6.64 -33.68 0.18
CA LYS A 2 -7.12 -32.52 -0.61
C LYS A 2 -5.90 -31.82 -1.24
N LYS A 3 -5.96 -31.59 -2.55
CA LYS A 3 -4.93 -30.83 -3.29
C LYS A 3 -4.81 -29.43 -2.68
N ARG A 4 -3.62 -29.06 -2.21
CA ARG A 4 -3.35 -27.69 -1.71
C ARG A 4 -3.14 -26.76 -2.89
N PHE A 5 -3.65 -25.53 -2.80
CA PHE A 5 -3.43 -24.50 -3.82
C PHE A 5 -2.03 -23.89 -3.68
N ASN A 6 -1.41 -23.58 -4.80
CA ASN A 6 -0.13 -22.89 -4.84
C ASN A 6 -0.37 -21.38 -4.93
N VAL A 7 0.20 -20.62 -4.00
CA VAL A 7 0.00 -19.17 -3.92
C VAL A 7 1.35 -18.46 -3.96
N LEU A 8 1.52 -17.58 -4.94
CA LEU A 8 2.65 -16.66 -5.01
C LEU A 8 2.35 -15.43 -4.15
N VAL A 9 3.29 -15.05 -3.30
CA VAL A 9 3.26 -13.82 -2.51
C VAL A 9 4.44 -12.94 -2.96
N THR A 10 4.16 -11.78 -3.55
CA THR A 10 5.20 -10.95 -4.19
C THR A 10 6.06 -10.17 -3.20
N ARG A 11 5.60 -10.04 -1.96
CA ARG A 11 6.31 -9.33 -0.88
C ARG A 11 5.98 -9.94 0.47
N ARG A 12 6.93 -9.89 1.40
CA ARG A 12 6.73 -10.39 2.76
C ARG A 12 5.55 -9.69 3.43
N LEU A 13 4.62 -10.47 3.92
CA LEU A 13 3.51 -10.06 4.77
C LEU A 13 3.87 -10.26 6.25
N HIS A 14 2.99 -9.82 7.14
CA HIS A 14 3.12 -10.13 8.56
C HIS A 14 3.13 -11.65 8.77
N ARG A 15 3.92 -12.10 9.75
CA ARG A 15 4.13 -13.55 9.99
C ARG A 15 2.83 -14.31 10.20
N SER A 16 1.91 -13.76 11.00
CA SER A 16 0.62 -14.39 11.26
C SER A 16 -0.21 -14.62 10.00
N ALA A 17 -0.15 -13.70 9.01
CA ALA A 17 -0.85 -13.86 7.75
C ALA A 17 -0.22 -14.97 6.89
N LEU A 18 1.11 -15.05 6.86
CA LEU A 18 1.82 -16.12 6.14
C LEU A 18 1.58 -17.48 6.79
N ASP A 19 1.57 -17.55 8.13
CA ASP A 19 1.30 -18.77 8.88
C ASP A 19 -0.14 -19.26 8.62
N GLU A 20 -1.13 -18.36 8.61
CA GLU A 20 -2.52 -18.71 8.30
C GLU A 20 -2.69 -19.18 6.86
N LEU A 21 -2.08 -18.48 5.91
CA LEU A 21 -2.07 -18.90 4.50
C LEU A 21 -1.40 -20.27 4.34
N GLY A 22 -0.29 -20.50 5.02
CA GLY A 22 0.47 -21.73 5.02
C GLY A 22 -0.28 -22.95 5.56
N LYS A 23 -1.29 -22.77 6.42
CA LYS A 23 -2.15 -23.89 6.88
C LYS A 23 -2.97 -24.49 5.74
N ARG A 24 -3.33 -23.68 4.72
CA ARG A 24 -4.27 -24.07 3.66
C ARG A 24 -3.64 -24.15 2.27
N CYS A 25 -2.55 -23.44 2.05
CA CYS A 25 -1.90 -23.30 0.75
C CYS A 25 -0.42 -23.66 0.81
N ASN A 26 0.16 -23.98 -0.34
CA ASN A 26 1.61 -23.98 -0.54
C ASN A 26 2.00 -22.55 -0.92
N VAL A 27 2.82 -21.90 -0.10
CA VAL A 27 3.18 -20.48 -0.27
C VAL A 27 4.56 -20.38 -0.90
N LEU A 28 4.63 -19.73 -2.05
CA LEU A 28 5.88 -19.27 -2.67
C LEU A 28 6.07 -17.78 -2.36
N LEU A 29 6.91 -17.48 -1.39
CA LEU A 29 7.24 -16.09 -1.05
C LEU A 29 8.39 -15.57 -1.92
N HIS A 30 8.19 -14.42 -2.57
CA HIS A 30 9.27 -13.71 -3.25
C HIS A 30 10.13 -12.95 -2.22
N THR A 31 11.44 -13.22 -2.25
CA THR A 31 12.43 -12.63 -1.33
C THR A 31 13.46 -11.75 -2.05
N GLY A 32 13.28 -11.56 -3.35
CA GLY A 32 14.21 -10.79 -4.18
C GLY A 32 13.89 -9.29 -4.23
N LYS A 33 14.32 -8.64 -5.32
CA LYS A 33 14.10 -7.21 -5.56
C LYS A 33 12.61 -6.84 -5.53
N ILE A 34 12.29 -5.71 -4.91
CA ILE A 34 10.93 -5.15 -4.77
C ILE A 34 10.88 -3.80 -5.51
N PRO A 35 9.86 -3.53 -6.35
CA PRO A 35 8.84 -4.48 -6.81
C PRO A 35 9.45 -5.67 -7.55
N ILE A 36 8.71 -6.77 -7.61
CA ILE A 36 9.16 -7.95 -8.34
C ILE A 36 9.31 -7.62 -9.84
N PRO A 37 10.50 -7.87 -10.45
CA PRO A 37 10.65 -7.62 -11.88
C PRO A 37 9.65 -8.45 -12.69
N LYS A 38 9.00 -7.82 -13.68
CA LYS A 38 7.93 -8.43 -14.47
C LYS A 38 8.31 -9.81 -15.03
N LYS A 39 9.51 -9.96 -15.58
CA LYS A 39 10.03 -11.24 -16.07
C LYS A 39 10.04 -12.33 -14.98
N ASN A 40 10.41 -11.96 -13.75
CA ASN A 40 10.44 -12.87 -12.62
C ASN A 40 9.02 -13.23 -12.16
N LEU A 41 8.10 -12.25 -12.17
CA LEU A 41 6.69 -12.46 -11.86
C LEU A 41 6.08 -13.45 -12.85
N ILE A 42 6.26 -13.24 -14.16
CA ILE A 42 5.77 -14.13 -15.22
C ILE A 42 6.31 -15.56 -15.03
N ASN A 43 7.59 -15.70 -14.72
CA ASN A 43 8.17 -17.02 -14.52
C ASN A 43 7.61 -17.76 -13.30
N LYS A 44 7.36 -17.01 -12.20
CA LYS A 44 6.88 -17.61 -10.94
C LYS A 44 5.38 -17.90 -10.94
N ILE A 45 4.58 -17.15 -11.71
CA ILE A 45 3.12 -17.26 -11.68
C ILE A 45 2.54 -18.41 -12.49
N LYS A 46 3.31 -19.01 -13.38
CA LYS A 46 2.85 -20.02 -14.37
C LYS A 46 2.03 -21.15 -13.75
N ASP A 47 2.46 -21.66 -12.61
CA ASP A 47 1.86 -22.82 -11.94
C ASP A 47 1.11 -22.45 -10.65
N MET A 48 0.80 -21.17 -10.49
CA MET A 48 0.13 -20.67 -9.30
C MET A 48 -1.39 -20.65 -9.46
N ASP A 49 -2.09 -21.06 -8.40
CA ASP A 49 -3.55 -20.97 -8.29
C ASP A 49 -4.00 -19.61 -7.73
N GLY A 50 -3.14 -18.94 -6.98
CA GLY A 50 -3.40 -17.64 -6.36
C GLY A 50 -2.19 -16.73 -6.39
N LEU A 51 -2.47 -15.42 -6.40
CA LEU A 51 -1.47 -14.37 -6.31
C LEU A 51 -1.85 -13.41 -5.17
N ILE A 52 -0.91 -13.13 -4.28
CA ILE A 52 -0.99 -11.99 -3.37
C ILE A 52 0.06 -10.98 -3.82
N CYS A 53 -0.41 -9.85 -4.33
CA CYS A 53 0.43 -8.78 -4.87
C CYS A 53 0.37 -7.51 -4.04
N HIS A 54 1.21 -6.56 -4.40
CA HIS A 54 1.35 -5.26 -3.74
C HIS A 54 1.10 -4.12 -4.75
N PRO A 55 0.75 -2.89 -4.33
CA PRO A 55 0.49 -1.75 -5.24
C PRO A 55 1.61 -1.42 -6.22
N TYR A 56 2.83 -1.83 -5.92
CA TYR A 56 3.99 -1.57 -6.80
C TYR A 56 4.23 -2.65 -7.84
N ASP A 57 3.48 -3.76 -7.80
CA ASP A 57 3.56 -4.82 -8.79
C ASP A 57 2.64 -4.50 -9.96
N THR A 58 3.07 -4.76 -11.19
CA THR A 58 2.23 -4.57 -12.38
C THR A 58 1.63 -5.90 -12.78
N ILE A 59 0.31 -6.03 -12.63
CA ILE A 59 -0.47 -7.23 -12.97
C ILE A 59 -1.32 -6.94 -14.20
N ASP A 60 -0.65 -6.82 -15.32
CA ASP A 60 -1.27 -6.56 -16.62
C ASP A 60 -1.69 -7.84 -17.36
N GLU A 61 -2.24 -7.67 -18.55
CA GLU A 61 -2.67 -8.74 -19.43
C GLU A 61 -1.59 -9.78 -19.66
N GLU A 62 -0.33 -9.35 -19.91
CA GLU A 62 0.79 -10.27 -20.15
C GLU A 62 1.06 -11.19 -18.95
N VAL A 63 1.01 -10.64 -17.73
CA VAL A 63 1.17 -11.43 -16.51
C VAL A 63 0.02 -12.43 -16.36
N ILE A 64 -1.21 -11.99 -16.60
CA ILE A 64 -2.42 -12.81 -16.45
C ILE A 64 -2.47 -13.93 -17.49
N ILE A 65 -2.13 -13.67 -18.74
CA ILE A 65 -2.08 -14.70 -19.81
C ILE A 65 -1.10 -15.82 -19.46
N ASN A 66 0.02 -15.49 -18.83
CA ASN A 66 1.02 -16.47 -18.43
C ASN A 66 0.64 -17.27 -17.17
N ALA A 67 -0.41 -16.88 -16.47
CA ALA A 67 -0.88 -17.48 -15.22
C ALA A 67 -2.03 -18.47 -15.46
N LYS A 68 -1.80 -19.53 -16.21
CA LYS A 68 -2.84 -20.46 -16.74
C LYS A 68 -3.74 -21.09 -15.67
N ASN A 69 -3.24 -21.26 -14.45
CA ASN A 69 -3.98 -21.90 -13.35
C ASN A 69 -4.59 -20.90 -12.37
N LEU A 70 -4.38 -19.60 -12.59
CA LEU A 70 -4.71 -18.55 -11.63
C LEU A 70 -6.23 -18.41 -11.46
N LYS A 71 -6.69 -18.50 -10.23
CA LYS A 71 -8.12 -18.42 -9.85
C LYS A 71 -8.46 -17.14 -9.10
N ALA A 72 -7.46 -16.59 -8.40
CA ALA A 72 -7.65 -15.41 -7.59
C ALA A 72 -6.38 -14.55 -7.51
N ILE A 73 -6.60 -13.24 -7.53
CA ILE A 73 -5.59 -12.22 -7.21
C ILE A 73 -6.08 -11.47 -5.98
N SER A 74 -5.24 -11.34 -4.97
CA SER A 74 -5.49 -10.50 -3.81
C SER A 74 -4.42 -9.42 -3.73
N THR A 75 -4.83 -8.16 -3.62
CA THR A 75 -3.86 -7.08 -3.42
C THR A 75 -3.87 -6.60 -1.97
N PHE A 76 -2.69 -6.42 -1.41
CA PHE A 76 -2.50 -5.83 -0.08
C PHE A 76 -2.57 -4.29 -0.18
N SER A 77 -3.74 -3.80 -0.61
CA SER A 77 -4.01 -2.37 -0.82
C SER A 77 -5.50 -2.06 -0.88
N VAL A 78 -5.83 -0.79 -0.72
CA VAL A 78 -7.19 -0.25 -0.96
C VAL A 78 -7.44 -0.01 -2.44
N GLY A 79 -6.42 0.46 -3.17
CA GLY A 79 -6.48 0.64 -4.61
C GLY A 79 -6.07 -0.63 -5.37
N PHE A 80 -6.53 -0.77 -6.59
CA PHE A 80 -6.23 -1.91 -7.46
C PHE A 80 -5.90 -1.49 -8.91
N ASP A 81 -5.47 -0.25 -9.13
CA ASP A 81 -5.13 0.31 -10.45
C ASP A 81 -3.92 -0.38 -11.10
N HIS A 82 -3.10 -1.06 -10.30
CA HIS A 82 -1.97 -1.87 -10.75
C HIS A 82 -2.37 -3.25 -11.29
N ILE A 83 -3.67 -3.58 -11.28
CA ILE A 83 -4.23 -4.86 -11.78
C ILE A 83 -5.14 -4.55 -12.96
N ASP A 84 -4.95 -5.22 -14.09
CA ASP A 84 -5.94 -5.22 -15.17
C ASP A 84 -7.19 -6.01 -14.76
N VAL A 85 -8.07 -5.32 -14.03
CA VAL A 85 -9.32 -5.90 -13.51
C VAL A 85 -10.24 -6.38 -14.62
N LYS A 86 -10.29 -5.64 -15.75
CA LYS A 86 -11.15 -5.98 -16.87
C LYS A 86 -10.71 -7.29 -17.49
N PHE A 87 -9.42 -7.41 -17.75
CA PHE A 87 -8.88 -8.64 -18.33
C PHE A 87 -8.95 -9.81 -17.35
N ALA A 88 -8.61 -9.63 -16.08
CA ALA A 88 -8.71 -10.67 -15.06
C ALA A 88 -10.14 -11.22 -14.94
N LYS A 89 -11.16 -10.35 -14.97
CA LYS A 89 -12.57 -10.76 -14.97
C LYS A 89 -12.95 -11.56 -16.21
N SER A 90 -12.45 -11.19 -17.40
CA SER A 90 -12.68 -11.95 -18.64
C SER A 90 -12.12 -13.38 -18.54
N GLN A 91 -11.02 -13.57 -17.80
CA GLN A 91 -10.43 -14.87 -17.50
C GLN A 91 -11.06 -15.56 -16.27
N LYS A 92 -12.18 -15.03 -15.73
CA LYS A 92 -12.90 -15.55 -14.55
C LYS A 92 -12.05 -15.57 -13.27
N ILE A 93 -11.00 -14.76 -13.19
CA ILE A 93 -10.14 -14.62 -12.01
C ILE A 93 -10.83 -13.69 -11.00
N LYS A 94 -10.94 -14.14 -9.76
CA LYS A 94 -11.52 -13.35 -8.66
C LYS A 94 -10.47 -12.35 -8.15
N ILE A 95 -10.91 -11.11 -7.84
CA ILE A 95 -10.02 -10.08 -7.30
C ILE A 95 -10.49 -9.71 -5.90
N GLY A 96 -9.56 -9.75 -4.95
CA GLY A 96 -9.73 -9.29 -3.58
C GLY A 96 -8.82 -8.09 -3.30
N TYR A 97 -9.28 -7.18 -2.44
CA TYR A 97 -8.53 -6.01 -1.99
C TYR A 97 -8.92 -5.71 -0.53
N THR A 98 -8.24 -4.77 0.12
CA THR A 98 -8.44 -4.45 1.55
C THR A 98 -9.10 -3.06 1.70
N PRO A 99 -10.42 -2.92 1.45
CA PRO A 99 -11.11 -1.65 1.60
C PRO A 99 -11.23 -1.28 3.09
N GLU A 100 -11.35 0.02 3.37
CA GLU A 100 -11.69 0.60 4.68
C GLU A 100 -10.64 0.47 5.80
N VAL A 101 -9.72 -0.47 5.71
CA VAL A 101 -8.75 -0.80 6.78
C VAL A 101 -7.92 0.40 7.23
N LEU A 102 -7.61 1.34 6.32
CA LEU A 102 -6.74 2.48 6.60
C LEU A 102 -7.44 3.86 6.51
N THR A 103 -8.77 3.88 6.32
CA THR A 103 -9.51 5.14 6.08
C THR A 103 -9.26 6.16 7.20
N ASN A 104 -9.53 5.80 8.43
CA ASN A 104 -9.36 6.69 9.59
C ASN A 104 -7.90 7.07 9.79
N ALA A 105 -6.99 6.09 9.76
CA ALA A 105 -5.57 6.34 9.96
C ALA A 105 -4.99 7.31 8.91
N THR A 106 -5.43 7.20 7.65
CA THR A 106 -4.99 8.11 6.59
C THR A 106 -5.59 9.51 6.75
N ALA A 107 -6.86 9.61 7.14
CA ALA A 107 -7.51 10.89 7.42
C ALA A 107 -6.84 11.60 8.61
N GLU A 108 -6.60 10.91 9.70
CA GLU A 108 -5.89 11.43 10.88
C GLU A 108 -4.49 11.92 10.54
N LEU A 109 -3.72 11.13 9.79
CA LEU A 109 -2.40 11.55 9.33
C LEU A 109 -2.46 12.79 8.44
N THR A 110 -3.47 12.89 7.57
CA THR A 110 -3.67 14.06 6.71
C THR A 110 -3.90 15.33 7.54
N ILE A 111 -4.76 15.25 8.55
CA ILE A 111 -4.97 16.38 9.49
C ILE A 111 -3.68 16.71 10.24
N GLY A 112 -2.96 15.69 10.71
CA GLY A 112 -1.66 15.87 11.37
C GLY A 112 -0.65 16.60 10.49
N LEU A 113 -0.55 16.24 9.21
CA LEU A 113 0.35 16.88 8.25
C LEU A 113 -0.07 18.33 7.93
N ILE A 114 -1.38 18.61 7.86
CA ILE A 114 -1.89 20.00 7.70
C ILE A 114 -1.45 20.86 8.89
N LEU A 115 -1.60 20.35 10.10
CA LEU A 115 -1.17 21.06 11.31
C LEU A 115 0.35 21.20 11.36
N ASP A 116 1.10 20.15 11.00
CA ASP A 116 2.56 20.18 10.96
C ASP A 116 3.08 21.28 10.03
N VAL A 117 2.56 21.34 8.82
CA VAL A 117 2.96 22.35 7.82
C VAL A 117 2.58 23.77 8.28
N LEU A 118 1.34 23.97 8.70
CA LEU A 118 0.85 25.29 9.07
C LEU A 118 1.49 25.81 10.38
N ARG A 119 1.73 24.94 11.34
CA ARG A 119 2.29 25.30 12.63
C ARG A 119 3.79 25.07 12.75
N ARG A 120 4.45 24.59 11.68
CA ARG A 120 5.90 24.34 11.58
C ARG A 120 6.41 23.37 12.66
N ILE A 121 5.61 22.35 13.01
CA ILE A 121 5.89 21.46 14.15
C ILE A 121 7.20 20.70 13.96
N SER A 122 7.37 20.01 12.82
CA SER A 122 8.59 19.27 12.50
C SER A 122 9.83 20.17 12.38
N GLU A 123 9.66 21.41 11.97
CA GLU A 123 10.76 22.38 11.95
C GLU A 123 11.17 22.77 13.36
N GLY A 124 10.21 23.05 14.23
CA GLY A 124 10.45 23.34 15.66
C GLY A 124 11.16 22.17 16.36
N ASP A 125 10.71 20.94 16.12
CA ASP A 125 11.37 19.72 16.63
C ASP A 125 12.85 19.65 16.20
N ARG A 126 13.13 19.91 14.90
CA ARG A 126 14.53 19.91 14.40
C ARG A 126 15.38 20.98 15.05
N ILE A 127 14.84 22.18 15.31
CA ILE A 127 15.57 23.25 15.97
C ILE A 127 15.97 22.84 17.39
N VAL A 128 15.03 22.29 18.15
CA VAL A 128 15.26 21.84 19.53
C VAL A 128 16.27 20.68 19.57
N ARG A 129 16.08 19.65 18.75
CA ARG A 129 16.98 18.49 18.69
C ARG A 129 18.40 18.85 18.27
N ASN A 130 18.54 19.81 17.37
CA ASN A 130 19.85 20.32 16.95
C ASN A 130 20.47 21.31 17.93
N LYS A 131 19.90 21.48 19.13
CA LYS A 131 20.36 22.42 20.17
C LYS A 131 20.48 23.86 19.66
N LYS A 132 19.64 24.26 18.72
CA LYS A 132 19.58 25.61 18.16
C LYS A 132 18.55 26.50 18.86
N TRP A 133 17.88 25.99 19.88
CA TRP A 133 16.96 26.74 20.74
C TRP A 133 17.75 27.44 21.87
N ASN A 134 18.71 28.27 21.51
CA ASN A 134 19.59 28.95 22.42
C ASN A 134 19.71 30.48 22.16
N GLN A 135 18.84 30.96 21.28
CA GLN A 135 18.79 32.36 20.87
C GLN A 135 17.45 32.99 21.23
N ILE A 136 17.42 34.30 21.35
CA ILE A 136 16.18 35.05 21.48
C ILE A 136 15.58 35.16 20.08
N PHE A 137 14.34 34.70 19.93
CA PHE A 137 13.61 34.77 18.68
C PHE A 137 12.91 36.12 18.58
N GLY A 138 12.93 36.73 17.41
CA GLY A 138 12.17 37.94 17.10
C GLY A 138 10.65 37.62 17.01
N ALA A 139 9.83 38.64 17.06
CA ALA A 139 8.36 38.50 17.07
C ALA A 139 7.80 37.72 15.85
N TYR A 140 8.53 37.63 14.76
CA TYR A 140 8.13 36.99 13.53
C TYR A 140 8.92 35.73 13.22
N ASP A 141 9.91 35.37 14.06
CA ASP A 141 10.69 34.17 13.85
C ASP A 141 9.88 32.93 14.18
N TYR A 142 9.92 31.95 13.30
CA TYR A 142 9.23 30.67 13.44
C TYR A 142 7.71 30.74 13.68
N THR A 143 7.09 31.86 13.35
CA THR A 143 5.63 31.99 13.39
C THR A 143 4.99 31.06 12.36
N GLY A 144 4.00 30.31 12.79
CA GLY A 144 3.16 29.50 11.92
C GLY A 144 1.89 30.22 11.51
N THR A 145 1.11 29.61 10.63
CA THR A 145 -0.21 30.07 10.22
C THR A 145 -1.28 29.45 11.13
N GLU A 146 -2.16 30.25 11.68
CA GLU A 146 -3.32 29.79 12.44
C GLU A 146 -4.33 29.10 11.51
N VAL A 147 -4.91 28.00 11.95
CA VAL A 147 -5.91 27.23 11.17
C VAL A 147 -7.31 27.80 11.33
N ALA A 148 -7.59 28.38 12.49
CA ALA A 148 -8.90 28.94 12.77
C ALA A 148 -9.31 29.98 11.72
N GLY A 149 -10.55 29.90 11.25
CA GLY A 149 -11.09 30.78 10.23
C GLY A 149 -10.56 30.59 8.81
N LYS A 150 -9.74 29.57 8.56
CA LYS A 150 -9.23 29.23 7.22
C LYS A 150 -10.20 28.30 6.49
N THR A 151 -10.17 28.38 5.16
CA THR A 151 -10.93 27.49 4.30
C THR A 151 -10.01 26.37 3.81
N ILE A 152 -10.46 25.13 3.93
CA ILE A 152 -9.80 23.96 3.36
C ILE A 152 -10.50 23.53 2.07
N GLY A 153 -9.73 23.26 1.02
CA GLY A 153 -10.23 22.64 -0.19
C GLY A 153 -9.86 21.16 -0.21
N ILE A 154 -10.84 20.28 -0.48
CA ILE A 154 -10.63 18.84 -0.59
C ILE A 154 -10.84 18.43 -2.05
N ILE A 155 -9.78 17.87 -2.66
CA ILE A 155 -9.84 17.29 -4.00
C ILE A 155 -10.00 15.79 -3.86
N GLY A 156 -11.20 15.27 -4.19
CA GLY A 156 -11.54 13.86 -3.99
C GLY A 156 -12.26 13.64 -2.65
N MET A 157 -13.60 13.67 -2.68
CA MET A 157 -14.48 13.46 -1.53
C MET A 157 -14.92 11.99 -1.46
N GLY A 158 -13.94 11.08 -1.28
CA GLY A 158 -14.18 9.67 -1.08
C GLY A 158 -14.26 9.30 0.41
N ARG A 159 -13.88 8.06 0.75
CA ARG A 159 -13.91 7.58 2.14
C ARG A 159 -12.91 8.28 3.07
N ILE A 160 -11.80 8.75 2.53
CA ILE A 160 -10.75 9.46 3.28
C ILE A 160 -11.06 10.98 3.33
N GLY A 161 -11.56 11.54 2.24
CA GLY A 161 -12.00 12.94 2.18
C GLY A 161 -13.26 13.21 3.00
#